data_9f969e889a4cd6d6c6a0ab4a2e1cbbd5
#
_entry.id   9f969e889a4cd6d6c6a0ab4a2e1cbbd5
#
_cell.length_a   1.000
_cell.length_b   1.000
_cell.length_c   1.000
_cell.angle_alpha   90.00
_cell.angle_beta   90.00
_cell.angle_gamma   90.00
#
_symmetry.space_group_name_H-M   'P 1'
#
loop_
_entity.id
_entity.type
_entity.pdbx_description
1 polymer ?
#
loop_
_entity_poly.entity_id
_entity_poly.type
_entity_poly.pdbx_seq_one_letter_code
_entity_poly.pdbx_strand_id
1 'polypeptide(L)'
;MLILTTKLKNAINKKKPGMEFSLHQISVNGNKRGTSGWIMNPENNSVVYVNTEGIKWNGRPRQYMYRYADDMKDTHGYHNRWATSLEELVNGITELLLFPVSEVKDCRI
;
A
#
# COMPACT_ATOMS: atom_id res chain seq x y z
N MET A 1 -6.32 12.13 17.33
CA MET A 1 -6.68 11.45 16.07
C MET A 1 -5.43 10.88 15.42
N LEU A 2 -5.47 9.62 15.04
CA LEU A 2 -4.33 8.99 14.36
C LEU A 2 -4.27 9.43 12.89
N ILE A 3 -3.05 9.68 12.41
CA ILE A 3 -2.82 9.93 10.98
C ILE A 3 -2.96 8.63 10.18
N LEU A 4 -3.21 8.75 8.89
CA LEU A 4 -3.43 7.60 8.01
C LEU A 4 -2.27 6.60 8.02
N THR A 5 -1.03 7.08 8.03
CA THR A 5 0.16 6.23 8.12
C THR A 5 0.09 5.30 9.33
N THR A 6 -0.24 5.84 10.50
CA THR A 6 -0.36 5.07 11.73
C THR A 6 -1.56 4.12 11.67
N LYS A 7 -2.70 4.58 11.16
CA LYS A 7 -3.89 3.74 11.02
C LYS A 7 -3.61 2.54 10.12
N LEU A 8 -2.92 2.77 9.00
CA LEU A 8 -2.59 1.71 8.05
C LEU A 8 -1.64 0.69 8.67
N LYS A 9 -0.57 1.16 9.33
CA LYS A 9 0.37 0.26 10.03
C LYS A 9 -0.33 -0.58 11.09
N ASN A 10 -1.14 0.05 11.92
CA ASN A 10 -1.86 -0.65 12.99
C ASN A 10 -2.82 -1.70 12.43
N ALA A 11 -3.55 -1.36 11.38
CA ALA A 11 -4.51 -2.27 10.77
C ALA A 11 -3.80 -3.48 10.12
N ILE A 12 -2.68 -3.25 9.45
CA ILE A 12 -1.90 -4.33 8.85
C ILE A 12 -1.28 -5.21 9.94
N ASN A 13 -0.69 -4.61 10.98
CA ASN A 13 -0.12 -5.36 12.10
C ASN A 13 -1.15 -6.23 12.81
N LYS A 14 -2.37 -5.75 12.93
CA LYS A 14 -3.45 -6.52 13.54
C LYS A 14 -3.83 -7.74 12.70
N LYS A 15 -3.85 -7.58 11.39
CA LYS A 15 -4.27 -8.63 10.46
C LYS A 15 -3.12 -9.58 10.10
N LYS A 16 -1.91 -9.06 9.97
CA LYS A 16 -0.72 -9.82 9.61
C LYS A 16 0.49 -9.25 10.35
N PRO A 17 0.75 -9.73 11.57
CA PRO A 17 1.89 -9.25 12.37
C PRO A 17 3.24 -9.57 11.74
N GLY A 18 4.25 -8.79 12.06
CA GLY A 18 5.64 -9.06 11.66
C GLY A 18 6.05 -8.45 10.33
N MET A 19 5.22 -7.61 9.73
CA MET A 19 5.59 -6.90 8.51
C MET A 19 6.58 -5.78 8.80
N GLU A 20 7.43 -5.47 7.81
CA GLU A 20 8.32 -4.32 7.85
C GLU A 20 7.69 -3.16 7.08
N PHE A 21 7.82 -1.96 7.61
CA PHE A 21 7.21 -0.76 7.05
C PHE A 21 8.25 0.29 6.71
N SER A 22 8.13 0.87 5.52
CA SER A 22 8.81 2.10 5.14
C SER A 22 7.74 3.07 4.63
N LEU A 23 6.85 3.47 5.54
CA LEU A 23 5.74 4.38 5.25
C LEU A 23 6.02 5.75 5.81
N HIS A 24 5.62 6.77 5.07
CA HIS A 24 5.74 8.16 5.51
C HIS A 24 4.50 8.94 5.14
N GLN A 25 4.24 9.96 5.92
CA GLN A 25 3.12 10.86 5.72
C GLN A 25 3.40 11.76 4.52
N ILE A 26 2.39 11.95 3.68
CA ILE A 26 2.47 12.88 2.54
C ILE A 26 1.38 13.94 2.65
N SER A 27 1.65 15.10 2.05
CA SER A 27 0.66 16.17 1.93
C SER A 27 -0.24 15.93 0.73
N VAL A 28 -1.54 16.06 0.96
CA VAL A 28 -2.55 16.03 -0.09
C VAL A 28 -3.27 17.37 -0.05
N ASN A 29 -3.18 18.17 -1.13
CA ASN A 29 -3.77 19.50 -1.21
C ASN A 29 -3.39 20.40 -0.02
N GLY A 30 -2.12 20.37 0.39
CA GLY A 30 -1.62 21.14 1.54
C GLY A 30 -1.95 20.57 2.91
N ASN A 31 -2.70 19.48 2.98
CA ASN A 31 -3.04 18.79 4.22
C ASN A 31 -2.27 17.47 4.34
N LYS A 32 -1.68 17.22 5.51
CA LYS A 32 -0.92 15.99 5.80
C LYS A 32 -1.86 14.81 6.05
N ARG A 33 -2.61 14.38 5.04
CA ARG A 33 -3.65 13.35 5.17
C ARG A 33 -3.36 12.05 4.45
N GLY A 34 -2.26 11.96 3.70
CA GLY A 34 -1.93 10.79 2.93
C GLY A 34 -0.75 10.02 3.48
N THR A 35 -0.53 8.87 2.90
CA THR A 35 0.66 8.06 3.18
C THR A 35 1.20 7.48 1.87
N SER A 36 2.51 7.25 1.85
CA SER A 36 3.20 6.64 0.73
C SER A 36 4.34 5.79 1.24
N GLY A 37 4.67 4.72 0.54
CA GLY A 37 5.83 3.90 0.86
C GLY A 37 5.61 2.43 0.61
N TRP A 38 6.35 1.61 1.33
CA TRP A 38 6.41 0.17 1.09
C TRP A 38 6.17 -0.61 2.36
N ILE A 39 5.63 -1.81 2.17
CA ILE A 39 5.42 -2.80 3.22
C ILE A 39 6.04 -4.10 2.71
N MET A 40 6.83 -4.75 3.54
CA MET A 40 7.48 -6.00 3.18
C MET A 40 7.15 -7.11 4.17
N ASN A 41 6.88 -8.29 3.64
CA ASN A 41 6.79 -9.50 4.45
C ASN A 41 8.16 -10.17 4.49
N PRO A 42 8.88 -10.18 5.63
CA PRO A 42 10.22 -10.75 5.71
C PRO A 42 10.24 -12.26 5.55
N GLU A 43 9.11 -12.96 5.71
CA GLU A 43 9.05 -14.41 5.57
C GLU A 43 9.20 -14.86 4.12
N ASN A 44 8.69 -14.08 3.16
CA ASN A 44 8.70 -14.47 1.75
C ASN A 44 9.22 -13.39 0.81
N ASN A 45 9.67 -12.25 1.36
CA ASN A 45 10.17 -11.09 0.62
C ASN A 45 9.14 -10.45 -0.33
N SER A 46 7.86 -10.68 -0.11
CA SER A 46 6.85 -9.94 -0.86
C SER A 46 6.84 -8.48 -0.44
N VAL A 47 6.76 -7.58 -1.41
CA VAL A 47 6.76 -6.13 -1.18
C VAL A 47 5.57 -5.50 -1.88
N VAL A 48 4.91 -4.60 -1.18
CA VAL A 48 3.79 -3.83 -1.69
C VAL A 48 4.09 -2.35 -1.56
N TYR A 49 3.91 -1.61 -2.65
CA TYR A 49 3.95 -0.15 -2.64
C TYR A 49 2.52 0.38 -2.49
N VAL A 50 2.36 1.40 -1.67
CA VAL A 50 1.08 2.07 -1.45
C VAL A 50 1.24 3.57 -1.62
N ASN A 51 0.24 4.20 -2.22
CA ASN A 51 0.20 5.66 -2.34
C ASN A 51 -1.25 6.12 -2.26
N THR A 52 -1.54 6.96 -1.29
CA THR A 52 -2.89 7.45 -1.03
C THR A 52 -3.01 8.94 -1.32
N GLU A 53 -2.40 9.42 -2.40
CA GLU A 53 -2.41 10.85 -2.76
C GLU A 53 -3.80 11.47 -2.92
N GLY A 54 -4.84 10.70 -2.73
CA GLY A 54 -6.20 11.22 -2.75
C GLY A 54 -6.66 11.65 -4.12
N ILE A 55 -6.23 10.91 -5.13
CA ILE A 55 -6.59 11.20 -6.51
C ILE A 55 -8.10 11.12 -6.67
N LYS A 56 -8.72 12.26 -6.85
CA LYS A 56 -10.09 12.31 -7.34
C LYS A 56 -10.06 11.99 -8.82
N TRP A 57 -10.44 10.78 -9.16
CA TRP A 57 -10.54 10.39 -10.55
C TRP A 57 -11.98 10.55 -11.02
N ASN A 58 -12.22 11.42 -11.98
CA ASN A 58 -13.55 11.67 -12.58
C ASN A 58 -14.65 11.96 -11.54
N GLY A 59 -14.35 12.76 -10.52
CA GLY A 59 -15.34 13.10 -9.50
C GLY A 59 -15.72 11.98 -8.55
N ARG A 60 -15.04 10.85 -8.62
CA ARG A 60 -15.29 9.70 -7.72
C ARG A 60 -14.59 9.90 -6.36
N PRO A 61 -15.09 9.24 -5.29
CA PRO A 61 -14.44 9.26 -3.98
C PRO A 61 -12.98 8.83 -4.07
N ARG A 62 -12.19 9.22 -3.08
CA ARG A 62 -10.77 8.89 -2.97
C ARG A 62 -10.52 7.42 -3.21
N GLN A 63 -9.59 7.13 -4.10
CA GLN A 63 -9.10 5.79 -4.33
C GLN A 63 -7.67 5.70 -3.82
N TYR A 64 -7.37 4.63 -3.11
CA TYR A 64 -6.03 4.34 -2.61
C TYR A 64 -5.37 3.39 -3.59
N MET A 65 -4.16 3.76 -4.06
CA MET A 65 -3.40 2.92 -4.98
C MET A 65 -2.46 2.02 -4.20
N TYR A 66 -2.37 0.76 -4.61
CA TYR A 66 -1.38 -0.18 -4.12
C TYR A 66 -1.00 -1.14 -5.24
N ARG A 67 0.19 -1.72 -5.13
CA ARG A 67 0.69 -2.67 -6.13
C ARG A 67 1.87 -3.45 -5.60
N TYR A 68 2.22 -4.54 -6.26
CA TYR A 68 3.49 -5.21 -6.00
C TYR A 68 4.67 -4.30 -6.31
N ALA A 69 5.80 -4.54 -5.64
CA ALA A 69 7.09 -3.92 -5.90
C ALA A 69 8.18 -4.98 -5.79
N ASP A 70 9.31 -4.77 -6.46
CA ASP A 70 10.44 -5.70 -6.38
C ASP A 70 11.22 -5.53 -5.07
N ASP A 71 11.30 -4.30 -4.57
CA ASP A 71 11.96 -3.97 -3.32
C ASP A 71 11.35 -2.71 -2.71
N MET A 72 11.85 -2.30 -1.55
CA MET A 72 11.33 -1.14 -0.82
C MET A 72 11.84 0.20 -1.38
N LYS A 73 12.29 0.22 -2.62
CA LYS A 73 12.69 1.42 -3.37
C LYS A 73 12.05 1.45 -4.76
N ASP A 74 11.33 0.40 -5.12
CA ASP A 74 10.76 0.26 -6.45
C ASP A 74 9.57 1.22 -6.62
N THR A 75 9.73 2.21 -7.50
CA THR A 75 8.72 3.20 -7.80
C THR A 75 8.01 2.96 -9.14
N HIS A 76 8.43 1.98 -9.91
CA HIS A 76 7.83 1.66 -11.21
C HIS A 76 6.83 0.52 -11.10
N GLY A 77 7.21 -0.56 -10.54
CA GLY A 77 6.34 -1.62 -10.11
C GLY A 77 5.49 -2.32 -11.16
N TYR A 78 4.47 -2.92 -10.65
CA TYR A 78 3.52 -3.77 -11.36
C TYR A 78 2.20 -3.03 -11.56
N HIS A 79 1.17 -3.69 -12.05
CA HIS A 79 -0.11 -3.06 -12.30
C HIS A 79 -0.71 -2.46 -11.03
N ASN A 80 -1.19 -1.23 -11.13
CA ASN A 80 -1.86 -0.55 -10.03
C ASN A 80 -3.18 -1.25 -9.69
N ARG A 81 -3.42 -1.37 -8.40
CA ARG A 81 -4.68 -1.83 -7.84
C ARG A 81 -5.28 -0.68 -7.04
N TRP A 82 -6.59 -0.67 -6.91
CA TRP A 82 -7.29 0.45 -6.31
C TRP A 82 -8.23 -0.03 -5.22
N ALA A 83 -8.25 0.71 -4.12
CA ALA A 83 -9.15 0.48 -3.01
C ALA A 83 -9.91 1.76 -2.70
N THR A 84 -11.19 1.64 -2.33
CA THR A 84 -12.05 2.79 -2.05
C THR A 84 -12.23 3.06 -0.56
N SER A 85 -11.70 2.19 0.30
CA SER A 85 -11.75 2.35 1.75
C SER A 85 -10.45 1.84 2.38
N LEU A 86 -10.20 2.23 3.61
CA LEU A 86 -9.04 1.74 4.36
C LEU A 86 -9.13 0.22 4.56
N GLU A 87 -10.31 -0.30 4.87
CA GLU A 87 -10.53 -1.73 5.03
C GLU A 87 -10.19 -2.50 3.76
N GLU A 88 -10.68 -2.04 2.63
CA GLU A 88 -10.39 -2.64 1.32
C GLU A 88 -8.91 -2.57 0.99
N LEU A 89 -8.25 -1.45 1.31
CA LEU A 89 -6.81 -1.28 1.12
C LEU A 89 -6.02 -2.28 1.97
N VAL A 90 -6.35 -2.41 3.24
CA VAL A 90 -5.68 -3.35 4.16
C VAL A 90 -5.87 -4.79 3.67
N ASN A 91 -7.08 -5.15 3.26
CA ASN A 91 -7.36 -6.49 2.73
C ASN A 91 -6.55 -6.77 1.46
N GLY A 92 -6.49 -5.80 0.54
CA GLY A 92 -5.72 -5.93 -0.69
C GLY A 92 -4.23 -6.07 -0.43
N ILE A 93 -3.67 -5.22 0.41
CA ILE A 93 -2.24 -5.26 0.75
C ILE A 93 -1.87 -6.60 1.41
N THR A 94 -2.64 -7.02 2.41
CA THR A 94 -2.33 -8.27 3.14
C THR A 94 -2.47 -9.48 2.23
N GLU A 95 -3.36 -9.46 1.26
CA GLU A 95 -3.47 -10.52 0.25
C GLU A 95 -2.21 -10.59 -0.62
N LEU A 96 -1.70 -9.46 -1.10
CA LEU A 96 -0.46 -9.44 -1.88
C LEU A 96 0.75 -9.91 -1.07
N LEU A 97 0.76 -9.66 0.24
CA LEU A 97 1.86 -10.06 1.12
C LEU A 97 1.89 -11.56 1.43
N LEU A 98 0.86 -12.32 1.02
CA LEU A 98 0.84 -13.78 1.20
C LEU A 98 1.83 -14.49 0.27
N PHE A 99 2.09 -13.94 -0.91
CA PHE A 99 2.95 -14.56 -1.91
C PHE A 99 3.87 -13.51 -2.55
N PRO A 100 5.16 -13.84 -2.77
CA PRO A 100 6.03 -12.94 -3.52
C PRO A 100 5.57 -12.84 -4.98
N VAL A 101 5.85 -11.71 -5.61
CA VAL A 101 5.43 -11.46 -6.99
C VAL A 101 5.99 -12.51 -7.97
N SER A 102 7.12 -13.13 -7.66
CA SER A 102 7.71 -14.20 -8.48
C SER A 102 6.85 -15.46 -8.54
N GLU A 103 5.95 -15.65 -7.57
CA GLU A 103 5.05 -16.81 -7.52
C GLU A 103 3.67 -16.51 -8.10
N VAL A 104 3.38 -15.26 -8.42
CA VAL A 104 2.14 -14.87 -9.06
C VAL A 104 2.44 -14.41 -10.49
N LYS A 105 1.49 -14.64 -11.41
CA LYS A 105 1.65 -14.22 -12.80
C LYS A 105 1.28 -12.75 -12.96
N ASP A 106 2.05 -11.87 -12.34
CA ASP A 106 1.88 -10.43 -12.51
C ASP A 106 2.97 -9.91 -13.46
N CYS A 107 2.64 -8.91 -14.25
CA CYS A 107 3.56 -8.35 -15.23
C CYS A 107 4.07 -6.99 -14.75
N ARG A 108 5.40 -6.81 -14.79
CA ARG A 108 6.00 -5.52 -14.54
C ARG A 108 5.74 -4.59 -15.72
N ILE A 109 5.37 -3.38 -15.41
CA ILE A 109 5.12 -2.36 -16.42
C ILE A 109 6.44 -1.68 -16.83
#